data_048013a5a06d94e8adccaacd4e50b4a1
#
_entry.id   048013a5a06d94e8adccaacd4e50b4a1
#
_cell.length_a   1.000
_cell.length_b   1.000
_cell.length_c   1.000
_cell.angle_alpha   90.00
_cell.angle_beta   90.00
_cell.angle_gamma   90.00
#
_symmetry.space_group_name_H-M   'P 1'
#
loop_
_entity.id
_entity.type
_entity.pdbx_description
1 polymer ?
#
loop_
_entity_poly.entity_id
_entity_poly.type
_entity_poly.pdbx_seq_one_letter_code
_entity_poly.pdbx_strand_id
1 'polypeptide(L)' 'MNCNNEHDVIEVRLYNPTPWEIIQEIKLKKLLGYYLADTEWASDEKYKILVILKFELLKE' A
#
# COMPACT_ATOMS: atom_id res chain seq x y z
N MET A 1 -1.60 5.46 26.50
CA MET A 1 -1.79 5.40 25.92
C MET A 1 -1.96 5.07 25.03
N ASN A 2 -1.98 5.05 24.86
CA ASN A 2 -2.21 4.86 24.11
C ASN A 2 -2.19 4.52 23.11
N CYS A 3 -2.18 4.42 22.73
CA CYS A 3 -2.20 4.23 21.92
C CYS A 3 -2.23 3.92 20.97
N ASN A 4 -2.30 3.92 20.64
CA ASN A 4 -2.37 3.82 19.70
C ASN A 4 -2.52 3.15 18.74
N ASN A 5 -2.70 2.82 18.54
CA ASN A 5 -2.85 2.09 17.70
C ASN A 5 -3.55 2.27 16.54
N GLU A 6 -3.80 3.07 16.39
CA GLU A 6 -4.42 3.46 15.27
C GLU A 6 -3.58 3.39 14.10
N HIS A 7 -2.45 2.83 14.23
CA HIS A 7 -1.61 2.80 13.14
C HIS A 7 -1.58 1.49 12.50
N ASP A 8 -2.70 0.95 12.29
CA ASP A 8 -2.82 -0.24 11.51
C ASP A 8 -2.93 0.11 10.05
N VAL A 9 -2.14 1.08 9.64
CA VAL A 9 -2.11 1.53 8.25
C VAL A 9 -0.68 1.45 7.76
N ILE A 10 -0.48 0.83 6.61
CA ILE A 10 0.83 0.69 6.00
C ILE A 10 0.78 1.33 4.63
N GLU A 11 1.80 2.12 4.32
CA GLU A 11 1.89 2.73 3.03
C GLU A 11 3.07 2.14 2.30
N VAL A 12 2.84 1.65 1.09
CA VAL A 12 3.88 1.05 0.26
C VAL A 12 4.04 1.91 -0.99
N ARG A 13 5.26 2.32 -1.27
CA ARG A 13 5.53 3.14 -2.44
C ARG A 13 6.30 2.32 -3.45
N LEU A 14 5.79 2.26 -4.65
CA LEU A 14 6.39 1.50 -5.73
C LEU A 14 6.71 2.45 -6.87
N TYR A 15 7.94 2.36 -7.36
CA TYR A 15 8.37 3.23 -8.45
C TYR A 15 8.37 2.42 -9.73
N ASN A 16 7.64 2.88 -10.74
CA ASN A 16 7.51 2.21 -12.02
C ASN A 16 7.15 0.74 -11.86
N PRO A 17 6.13 0.43 -11.05
CA PRO A 17 5.83 -0.98 -10.81
C PRO A 17 5.13 -1.60 -12.00
N THR A 18 5.38 -2.89 -12.20
CA THR A 18 4.58 -3.64 -13.14
C THR A 18 3.29 -4.03 -12.44
N PRO A 19 2.25 -4.36 -13.21
CA PRO A 19 1.01 -4.82 -12.58
C PRO A 19 1.25 -6.02 -11.68
N TRP A 20 2.21 -6.86 -12.06
CA TRP A 20 2.52 -8.04 -11.28
C TRP A 20 3.05 -7.68 -9.90
N GLU A 21 3.90 -6.65 -9.85
CA GLU A 21 4.45 -6.22 -8.58
C GLU A 21 3.38 -5.69 -7.66
N ILE A 22 2.41 -4.99 -8.23
CA ILE A 22 1.32 -4.46 -7.43
C ILE A 22 0.49 -5.61 -6.85
N ILE A 23 0.20 -6.60 -7.69
CA ILE A 23 -0.58 -7.74 -7.26
C ILE A 23 0.13 -8.50 -6.15
N GLN A 24 1.45 -8.65 -6.28
CA GLN A 24 2.22 -9.36 -5.29
C GLN A 24 2.17 -8.66 -3.94
N GLU A 25 2.28 -7.33 -3.95
CA GLU A 25 2.21 -6.59 -2.71
C GLU A 25 0.86 -6.76 -2.05
N ILE A 26 -0.18 -6.71 -2.83
CA ILE A 26 -1.52 -6.86 -2.28
C ILE A 26 -1.68 -8.23 -1.65
N LYS A 27 -1.17 -9.26 -2.32
CA LYS A 27 -1.28 -10.61 -1.79
C LYS A 27 -0.50 -10.79 -0.50
N LEU A 28 0.70 -10.22 -0.44
CA LEU A 28 1.51 -10.35 0.75
C LEU A 28 0.87 -9.67 1.94
N LYS A 29 0.33 -8.48 1.71
CA LYS A 29 -0.32 -7.76 2.79
C LYS A 29 -1.57 -8.47 3.24
N LYS A 30 -2.26 -9.09 2.31
CA LYS A 30 -3.47 -9.81 2.65
C LYS A 30 -3.16 -10.98 3.58
N LEU A 31 -2.03 -11.64 3.35
CA LEU A 31 -1.62 -12.72 4.23
C LEU A 31 -1.33 -12.24 5.63
N LEU A 32 -0.98 -10.97 5.76
CA LEU A 32 -0.70 -10.39 7.07
C LEU A 32 -1.94 -9.79 7.70
N GLY A 33 -3.07 -9.89 7.05
CA GLY A 33 -4.31 -9.37 7.61
C GLY A 33 -4.64 -7.96 7.18
N TYR A 34 -3.99 -7.46 6.14
CA TYR A 34 -4.25 -6.11 5.66
C TYR A 34 -5.03 -6.16 4.36
N TYR A 35 -5.77 -5.10 4.09
CA TYR A 35 -6.47 -4.98 2.83
C TYR A 35 -6.14 -3.63 2.20
N LEU A 36 -6.25 -3.58 0.89
CA LEU A 36 -5.94 -2.35 0.16
C LEU A 36 -7.08 -1.37 0.33
N ALA A 37 -6.80 -0.28 1.04
CA ALA A 37 -7.83 0.69 1.32
C ALA A 37 -7.85 1.82 0.32
N ASP A 38 -6.69 2.16 -0.25
CA ASP A 38 -6.64 3.29 -1.17
C ASP A 38 -5.40 3.16 -2.03
N THR A 39 -5.45 3.79 -3.19
CA THR A 39 -4.34 3.77 -4.12
C THR A 39 -4.17 5.17 -4.68
N GLU A 40 -2.95 5.65 -4.69
CA GLU A 40 -2.67 6.95 -5.26
C GLU A 40 -1.62 6.81 -6.34
N TRP A 41 -1.68 7.68 -7.32
CA TRP A 41 -0.76 7.69 -8.42
C TRP A 41 -0.14 9.06 -8.54
N ALA A 42 1.14 9.10 -8.85
CA ALA A 42 1.83 10.34 -9.09
C ALA A 42 2.79 10.14 -10.24
N SER A 43 3.04 11.18 -10.99
CA SER A 43 3.98 11.13 -12.09
C SER A 43 5.10 12.09 -11.82
N ASP A 44 6.30 11.62 -12.05
CA ASP A 44 7.47 12.46 -11.92
C ASP A 44 7.79 13.03 -13.27
N GLU A 45 8.49 14.15 -13.31
CA GLU A 45 8.87 14.73 -14.56
C GLU A 45 9.75 13.85 -15.34
N LYS A 46 10.43 12.93 -14.72
CA LYS A 46 11.28 12.04 -15.44
C LYS A 46 10.59 10.78 -15.83
N TYR A 47 9.35 10.88 -16.12
CA TYR A 47 8.50 9.79 -16.57
C TYR A 47 8.54 8.60 -15.63
N LYS A 48 8.75 8.84 -14.38
CA LYS A 48 8.62 7.79 -13.41
C LYS A 48 7.23 7.85 -12.83
N ILE A 49 6.68 6.69 -12.62
CA ILE A 49 5.36 6.60 -12.05
C ILE A 49 5.49 6.08 -10.64
N LEU A 50 4.91 6.80 -9.71
CA LEU A 50 4.91 6.38 -8.33
C LEU A 50 3.51 5.92 -7.98
N VAL A 51 3.41 4.72 -7.47
CA VAL A 51 2.13 4.18 -7.02
C VAL A 51 2.23 4.01 -5.52
N ILE A 52 1.27 4.56 -4.81
CA ILE A 52 1.24 4.46 -3.36
C ILE A 52 0.05 3.61 -2.99
N LEU A 53 0.34 2.48 -2.36
CA LEU A 53 -0.70 1.57 -1.93
C LEU A 53 -0.88 1.73 -0.44
N LYS A 54 -2.09 2.00 -0.02
CA LYS A 54 -2.38 2.18 1.40
C LYS A 54 -3.20 1.01 1.88
N PHE A 55 -2.66 0.34 2.87
CA PHE A 55 -3.30 -0.85 3.42
C PHE A 55 -3.74 -0.59 4.84
N GLU A 56 -4.85 -1.18 5.21
CA GLU A 56 -5.34 -1.08 6.57
C GLU A 56 -5.53 -2.47 7.12
N LEU A 57 -5.29 -2.61 8.41
CA LEU A 57 -5.44 -3.89 9.05
C LEU A 57 -6.93 -4.23 9.15
N LEU A 58 -7.25 -5.43 8.73
CA LEU A 58 -8.62 -5.87 8.79
C LEU A 58 -8.93 -6.26 10.22
N LYS A 59 -9.88 -5.54 10.81
CA LYS A 59 -10.26 -5.83 12.17
C LYS A 59 -11.64 -6.40 12.20
N GLU A 60 -11.85 -7.25 13.15
CA GLU A 60 -13.13 -7.84 13.24
C GLU A 60 -13.91 -7.40 14.39
#